data_9738eb4ab6e038085967e1202a13ff80
#
_entry.id   9738eb4ab6e038085967e1202a13ff80
#
_cell.length_a   1.000
_cell.length_b   1.000
_cell.length_c   1.000
_cell.angle_alpha   90.00
_cell.angle_beta   90.00
_cell.angle_gamma   90.00
#
_symmetry.space_group_name_H-M   'P 1'
#
loop_
_entity.id
_entity.type
_entity.pdbx_description
1 polymer ?
#
loop_
_entity_poly.entity_id
_entity_poly.type
_entity_poly.pdbx_seq_one_letter_code
_entity_poly.pdbx_strand_id
1 'polypeptide(L)'
;MASEVWEDEGEYYCFQSAHVLDEEAWIFELSEARRAPASWAGTEHQDVVMPGVVMVAVVAHDPDVEKPPFVRFDPEQPVPFSLMKRFVERVAEMLDSLKETQPPG
;
A
#
# COMPACT_ATOMS: atom_id res chain seq x y z
N MET A 1 -2.10 -7.68 -7.82
CA MET A 1 -2.47 -6.76 -6.72
C MET A 1 -2.43 -7.51 -5.40
N ALA A 2 -1.84 -6.94 -4.39
CA ALA A 2 -1.82 -7.49 -3.04
C ALA A 2 -2.47 -6.50 -2.07
N SER A 3 -3.16 -7.04 -1.06
CA SER A 3 -3.84 -6.24 -0.06
C SER A 3 -3.70 -6.91 1.30
N GLU A 4 -3.32 -6.14 2.31
CA GLU A 4 -3.13 -6.60 3.69
C GLU A 4 -3.80 -5.62 4.65
N VAL A 5 -4.31 -6.13 5.75
CA VAL A 5 -4.83 -5.29 6.84
C VAL A 5 -3.85 -5.37 8.00
N TRP A 6 -3.41 -4.23 8.47
CA TRP A 6 -2.43 -4.13 9.57
C TRP A 6 -3.06 -3.49 10.79
N GLU A 7 -2.62 -3.92 11.95
CA GLU A 7 -2.96 -3.28 13.23
C GLU A 7 -1.72 -2.62 13.80
N ASP A 8 -1.88 -1.39 14.30
CA ASP A 8 -0.84 -0.66 15.02
C ASP A 8 -1.50 0.12 16.16
N GLU A 9 -1.16 -0.23 17.39
CA GLU A 9 -1.68 0.40 18.62
C GLU A 9 -3.21 0.50 18.67
N GLY A 10 -3.91 -0.57 18.24
CA GLY A 10 -5.36 -0.62 18.27
C GLY A 10 -6.05 0.01 17.07
N GLU A 11 -5.31 0.64 16.18
CA GLU A 11 -5.84 1.21 14.94
C GLU A 11 -5.55 0.29 13.76
N TYR A 12 -6.43 0.29 12.77
CA TYR A 12 -6.29 -0.56 11.60
C TYR A 12 -5.96 0.24 10.35
N TYR A 13 -5.13 -0.34 9.50
CA TYR A 13 -4.64 0.27 8.26
C TYR A 13 -4.67 -0.75 7.14
N CYS A 14 -4.78 -0.25 5.92
CA CYS A 14 -4.70 -1.09 4.72
C CYS A 14 -3.40 -0.83 3.99
N PHE A 15 -2.70 -1.91 3.64
CA PHE A 15 -1.53 -1.87 2.76
C PHE A 15 -1.95 -2.49 1.43
N GLN A 16 -1.71 -1.78 0.34
CA GLN A 16 -2.04 -2.25 -1.00
C GLN A 16 -0.87 -2.06 -1.96
N SER A 17 -0.74 -2.98 -2.91
CA SER A 17 0.22 -2.84 -4.00
C SER A 17 -0.44 -3.23 -5.31
N ALA A 18 -0.12 -2.50 -6.36
CA ALA A 18 -0.62 -2.76 -7.70
C ALA A 18 0.36 -2.27 -8.76
N HIS A 19 0.42 -2.98 -9.88
CA HIS A 19 1.15 -2.50 -11.05
C HIS A 19 0.19 -1.69 -11.92
N VAL A 20 0.57 -0.48 -12.25
CA VAL A 20 -0.21 0.42 -13.10
C VAL A 20 0.46 0.49 -14.45
N LEU A 21 -0.14 -0.16 -15.45
CA LEU A 21 0.45 -0.28 -16.79
C LEU A 21 0.69 1.07 -17.45
N ASP A 22 -0.28 1.96 -17.37
CA ASP A 22 -0.18 3.29 -18.00
C ASP A 22 0.96 4.14 -17.42
N GLU A 23 1.30 3.93 -16.17
CA GLU A 23 2.39 4.65 -15.51
C GLU A 23 3.71 3.88 -15.55
N GLU A 24 3.68 2.64 -16.01
CA GLU A 24 4.84 1.73 -16.00
C GLU A 24 5.50 1.68 -14.63
N ALA A 25 4.68 1.49 -13.60
CA ALA A 25 5.15 1.57 -12.22
C ALA A 25 4.35 0.65 -11.30
N TRP A 26 5.01 0.22 -10.23
CA TRP A 26 4.38 -0.36 -9.07
C TRP A 26 4.04 0.74 -8.08
N ILE A 27 2.83 0.71 -7.54
CA ILE A 27 2.39 1.66 -6.53
C ILE A 27 2.07 0.88 -5.25
N PHE A 28 2.68 1.33 -4.15
CA PHE A 28 2.46 0.76 -2.81
C PHE A 28 1.80 1.84 -1.97
N GLU A 29 0.66 1.54 -1.37
CA GLU A 29 -0.13 2.53 -0.64
C GLU A 29 -0.43 2.05 0.77
N LEU A 30 -0.29 2.96 1.74
CA LEU A 30 -0.75 2.76 3.10
C LEU A 30 -1.89 3.74 3.35
N SER A 31 -3.03 3.22 3.76
CA SER A 31 -4.23 4.01 3.99
C SER A 31 -4.86 3.66 5.33
N GLU A 32 -5.76 4.53 5.81
CA GLU A 32 -6.62 4.18 6.91
C GLU A 32 -7.51 3.01 6.49
N ALA A 33 -7.86 2.16 7.44
CA ALA A 33 -8.83 1.11 7.21
C ALA A 33 -10.21 1.59 7.67
N ARG A 34 -11.19 1.45 6.82
CA ARG A 34 -12.58 1.80 7.12
C ARG A 34 -13.43 0.55 7.19
N ARG A 35 -14.33 0.52 8.14
CA ARG A 35 -15.31 -0.55 8.25
C ARG A 35 -16.34 -0.43 7.13
N ALA A 36 -16.95 -1.57 6.78
CA ALA A 36 -18.04 -1.59 5.82
C ALA A 36 -19.16 -0.65 6.27
N PRO A 37 -19.89 -0.02 5.32
CA PRO A 37 -21.03 0.82 5.65
C PRO A 37 -22.06 0.08 6.49
N ALA A 38 -22.76 0.81 7.37
CA ALA A 38 -23.81 0.22 8.21
C ALA A 38 -24.91 -0.45 7.37
N SER A 39 -25.12 0.03 6.15
CA SER A 39 -26.08 -0.57 5.22
C SER A 39 -25.75 -2.01 4.81
N TRP A 40 -24.50 -2.44 5.02
CA TRP A 40 -24.07 -3.80 4.72
C TRP A 40 -24.27 -4.78 5.89
N ALA A 41 -24.79 -4.29 7.02
CA ALA A 41 -25.06 -5.14 8.18
C ALA A 41 -25.99 -6.30 7.80
N GLY A 42 -25.64 -7.52 8.22
CA GLY A 42 -26.39 -8.72 7.89
C GLY A 42 -26.10 -9.31 6.50
N THR A 43 -25.23 -8.69 5.71
CA THR A 43 -24.79 -9.21 4.42
C THR A 43 -23.47 -9.96 4.55
N GLU A 44 -23.05 -10.65 3.48
CA GLU A 44 -21.74 -11.34 3.44
C GLU A 44 -20.56 -10.37 3.61
N HIS A 45 -20.77 -9.10 3.33
CA HIS A 45 -19.73 -8.09 3.32
C HIS A 45 -19.72 -7.21 4.58
N GLN A 46 -20.47 -7.57 5.61
CA GLN A 46 -20.57 -6.75 6.82
C GLN A 46 -19.23 -6.52 7.54
N ASP A 47 -18.30 -7.49 7.43
CA ASP A 47 -16.99 -7.43 8.09
C ASP A 47 -15.87 -7.01 7.14
N VAL A 48 -16.20 -6.57 5.94
CA VAL A 48 -15.21 -6.12 4.97
C VAL A 48 -14.55 -4.84 5.46
N VAL A 49 -13.23 -4.81 5.39
CA VAL A 49 -12.43 -3.63 5.69
C VAL A 49 -11.99 -3.01 4.36
N MET A 50 -12.27 -1.74 4.19
CA MET A 50 -11.96 -1.00 2.96
C MET A 50 -10.86 0.03 3.22
N PRO A 51 -10.01 0.30 2.20
CA PRO A 51 -9.05 1.39 2.33
C PRO A 51 -9.78 2.75 2.38
N GLY A 52 -9.33 3.60 3.29
CA GLY A 52 -9.78 4.98 3.39
C GLY A 52 -8.81 5.93 2.71
N VAL A 53 -8.52 7.04 3.38
CA VAL A 53 -7.60 8.05 2.85
C VAL A 53 -6.18 7.48 2.79
N VAL A 54 -5.51 7.64 1.65
CA VAL A 54 -4.11 7.25 1.48
C VAL A 54 -3.22 8.22 2.25
N MET A 55 -2.39 7.67 3.13
CA MET A 55 -1.50 8.45 4.02
C MET A 55 -0.11 8.61 3.41
N VAL A 56 0.38 7.56 2.77
CA VAL A 56 1.69 7.52 2.14
C VAL A 56 1.66 6.53 0.98
N ALA A 57 2.37 6.85 -0.07
CA ALA A 57 2.52 5.97 -1.23
C ALA A 57 3.96 5.97 -1.72
N VAL A 58 4.43 4.82 -2.18
CA VAL A 58 5.71 4.69 -2.87
C VAL A 58 5.40 4.33 -4.32
N VAL A 59 6.03 5.05 -5.24
CA VAL A 59 5.94 4.78 -6.68
C VAL A 59 7.29 4.30 -7.15
N ALA A 60 7.34 3.06 -7.65
CA ALA A 60 8.56 2.45 -8.15
C ALA A 60 8.35 2.08 -9.62
N HIS A 61 9.02 2.81 -10.51
CA HIS A 61 8.91 2.60 -11.96
C HIS A 61 9.54 1.28 -12.39
N ASP A 62 9.06 0.74 -13.50
CA ASP A 62 9.63 -0.46 -14.10
C ASP A 62 11.10 -0.24 -14.46
N PRO A 63 11.92 -1.31 -14.50
CA PRO A 63 13.38 -1.16 -14.73
C PRO A 63 13.78 -0.45 -16.02
N ASP A 64 12.94 -0.52 -17.05
CA ASP A 64 13.19 0.15 -18.32
C ASP A 64 12.88 1.66 -18.29
N VAL A 65 12.21 2.11 -17.23
CA VAL A 65 11.97 3.52 -16.99
C VAL A 65 13.04 4.05 -16.03
N GLU A 66 13.94 4.88 -16.53
CA GLU A 66 15.06 5.38 -15.74
C GLU A 66 14.66 6.48 -14.75
N LYS A 67 13.80 6.14 -13.81
CA LYS A 67 13.36 7.05 -12.75
C LYS A 67 13.52 6.37 -11.40
N PRO A 68 14.12 7.05 -10.42
CA PRO A 68 14.22 6.48 -9.07
C PRO A 68 12.86 6.39 -8.40
N PRO A 69 12.65 5.43 -7.48
CA PRO A 69 11.44 5.38 -6.68
C PRO A 69 11.29 6.66 -5.85
N PHE A 70 10.06 7.07 -5.63
CA PHE A 70 9.80 8.24 -4.81
C PHE A 70 8.60 8.00 -3.88
N VAL A 71 8.50 8.84 -2.85
CA VAL A 71 7.47 8.75 -1.82
C VAL A 71 6.57 9.98 -1.88
N ARG A 72 5.26 9.73 -1.80
CA ARG A 72 4.26 10.79 -1.69
C ARG A 72 3.60 10.70 -0.32
N PHE A 73 3.46 11.83 0.35
CA PHE A 73 2.76 11.94 1.63
C PHE A 73 1.54 12.83 1.49
N ASP A 74 0.47 12.49 2.19
CA ASP A 74 -0.60 13.44 2.43
C ASP A 74 -0.14 14.33 3.59
N PRO A 75 0.00 15.66 3.39
CA PRO A 75 0.49 16.55 4.44
C PRO A 75 -0.47 16.70 5.61
N GLU A 76 -1.73 16.29 5.46
CA GLU A 76 -2.74 16.38 6.51
C GLU A 76 -2.90 15.06 7.28
N GLN A 77 -2.17 14.01 6.89
CA GLN A 77 -2.30 12.70 7.48
C GLN A 77 -0.96 12.27 8.13
N PRO A 78 -0.79 12.51 9.43
CA PRO A 78 0.42 12.05 10.10
C PRO A 78 0.46 10.52 10.16
N VAL A 79 1.65 9.96 9.92
CA VAL A 79 1.85 8.52 9.97
C VAL A 79 2.65 8.19 11.23
N PRO A 80 2.17 7.30 12.11
CA PRO A 80 2.96 6.86 13.27
C PRO A 80 4.31 6.29 12.81
N PHE A 81 5.36 6.61 13.56
CA PHE A 81 6.72 6.20 13.18
C PHE A 81 6.85 4.68 13.04
N SER A 82 6.30 3.91 13.96
CA SER A 82 6.31 2.45 13.92
C SER A 82 5.63 1.90 12.67
N LEU A 83 4.52 2.51 12.29
CA LEU A 83 3.77 2.13 11.10
C LEU A 83 4.55 2.47 9.83
N MET A 84 5.19 3.64 9.80
CA MET A 84 6.02 4.06 8.67
C MET A 84 7.20 3.13 8.47
N LYS A 85 7.85 2.72 9.55
CA LYS A 85 8.96 1.76 9.51
C LYS A 85 8.51 0.43 8.91
N ARG A 86 7.37 -0.09 9.37
CA ARG A 86 6.79 -1.33 8.85
C ARG A 86 6.47 -1.23 7.36
N PHE A 87 5.91 -0.09 6.95
CA PHE A 87 5.56 0.17 5.56
C PHE A 87 6.81 0.15 4.67
N VAL A 88 7.85 0.89 5.05
CA VAL A 88 9.11 0.95 4.30
C VAL A 88 9.76 -0.43 4.19
N GLU A 89 9.79 -1.19 5.27
CA GLU A 89 10.35 -2.55 5.28
C GLU A 89 9.57 -3.47 4.34
N ARG A 90 8.25 -3.39 4.37
CA ARG A 90 7.40 -4.21 3.50
C ARG A 90 7.56 -3.86 2.03
N VAL A 91 7.62 -2.58 1.70
CA VAL A 91 7.87 -2.11 0.33
C VAL A 91 9.23 -2.61 -0.16
N ALA A 92 10.26 -2.50 0.67
CA ALA A 92 11.60 -2.97 0.33
C ALA A 92 11.62 -4.47 0.05
N GLU A 93 10.94 -5.29 0.88
CA GLU A 93 10.81 -6.73 0.65
C GLU A 93 10.15 -7.03 -0.70
N MET A 94 9.09 -6.33 -1.03
CA MET A 94 8.36 -6.55 -2.28
C MET A 94 9.19 -6.12 -3.49
N LEU A 95 9.90 -5.02 -3.41
CA LEU A 95 10.79 -4.57 -4.47
C LEU A 95 11.92 -5.56 -4.71
N ASP A 96 12.51 -6.11 -3.65
CA ASP A 96 13.55 -7.13 -3.77
C ASP A 96 13.00 -8.41 -4.41
N SER A 97 11.80 -8.81 -4.04
CA SER A 97 11.10 -9.96 -4.62
C SER A 97 10.86 -9.78 -6.13
N LEU A 98 10.49 -8.58 -6.54
CA LEU A 98 10.27 -8.26 -7.95
C LEU A 98 11.58 -8.32 -8.75
N LYS A 99 12.70 -7.90 -8.17
CA LYS A 99 14.01 -8.00 -8.81
C LYS A 99 14.45 -9.45 -9.00
N GLU A 100 14.16 -10.31 -8.02
CA GLU A 100 14.49 -11.74 -8.07
C GLU A 100 13.70 -12.49 -9.14
N THR A 101 12.48 -12.05 -9.44
CA THR A 101 11.60 -12.69 -10.40
C THR A 101 11.83 -12.23 -11.83
N GLN A 102 12.58 -11.16 -12.03
CA GLN A 102 12.91 -10.67 -13.35
C GLN A 102 14.11 -11.43 -13.93
N PRO A 103 14.01 -11.96 -15.17
CA PRO A 103 15.16 -12.60 -15.79
C PRO A 103 16.27 -11.58 -15.99
N PRO A 104 17.53 -12.00 -15.80
CA PRO A 104 18.66 -11.12 -16.11
C PRO A 104 18.64 -10.79 -17.61
N GLY A 105 18.41 -9.54 -17.89
CA GLY A 105 18.26 -9.06 -19.27
C GLY A 105 19.49 -8.42 -19.81
#